data_9196c6f089652f987bc1624bfcaf6b43
#
_entry.id   9196c6f089652f987bc1624bfcaf6b43
#
_cell.length_a   1.000
_cell.length_b   1.000
_cell.length_c   1.000
_cell.angle_alpha   90.00
_cell.angle_beta   90.00
_cell.angle_gamma   90.00
#
_symmetry.space_group_name_H-M   'P 1'
#
loop_
_entity.id
_entity.type
_entity.pdbx_description
1 polymer ?
#
loop_
_entity_poly.entity_id
_entity_poly.type
_entity_poly.pdbx_seq_one_letter_code
_entity_poly.pdbx_strand_id
1 'polypeptide(L)'
;PEELPPPPPEDAPPPPPEDGPPPPPEDIPPPPQDWGPPVPDLVTNWSMPAPHALPPGIVNERGMQVKTILVARSISEAFPQIRDMIGVRPDGQRWHPSGLAIDVMIPNAGSPEGIALGDQIVAYVRQNAGRFAMQDAIWRGTYYTPAGPSGGGNGHYDHVHITTFGGGYPNGSEEYLREEAGPPPA
;
A
#
# COMPACT_ATOMS: atom_id res chain seq x y z
N PRO A 1 -22.80 -54.60 -15.46
CA PRO A 1 -23.55 -53.49 -16.02
C PRO A 1 -22.85 -52.19 -15.61
N GLU A 2 -22.31 -51.56 -16.61
CA GLU A 2 -21.62 -50.26 -16.50
C GLU A 2 -22.68 -49.17 -16.48
N GLU A 3 -22.73 -48.42 -15.41
CA GLU A 3 -23.66 -47.30 -15.23
C GLU A 3 -23.13 -46.08 -16.01
N LEU A 4 -23.90 -45.60 -16.97
CA LEU A 4 -23.58 -44.47 -17.81
C LEU A 4 -23.58 -43.18 -16.93
N PRO A 5 -22.65 -42.24 -17.15
CA PRO A 5 -22.64 -40.98 -16.42
C PRO A 5 -23.88 -40.12 -16.77
N PRO A 6 -24.38 -39.34 -15.82
CA PRO A 6 -25.53 -38.45 -16.04
C PRO A 6 -25.24 -37.41 -17.12
N PRO A 7 -26.29 -37.00 -17.90
CA PRO A 7 -26.12 -35.96 -18.89
C PRO A 7 -25.76 -34.59 -18.22
N PRO A 8 -25.03 -33.71 -18.91
CA PRO A 8 -24.73 -32.39 -18.41
C PRO A 8 -26.00 -31.54 -18.30
N PRO A 9 -26.05 -30.59 -17.32
CA PRO A 9 -27.22 -29.71 -17.16
C PRO A 9 -27.39 -28.81 -18.39
N GLU A 10 -28.57 -28.91 -19.00
CA GLU A 10 -29.07 -27.97 -19.99
C GLU A 10 -29.57 -26.72 -19.28
N ASP A 11 -28.71 -25.72 -19.08
CA ASP A 11 -29.09 -24.32 -18.81
C ASP A 11 -27.80 -23.50 -18.59
N ALA A 12 -27.04 -23.34 -19.67
CA ALA A 12 -26.08 -22.23 -19.74
C ALA A 12 -26.81 -21.02 -20.36
N PRO A 13 -26.79 -19.84 -19.69
CA PRO A 13 -27.32 -18.63 -20.30
C PRO A 13 -26.53 -18.32 -21.57
N PRO A 14 -27.20 -17.76 -22.59
CA PRO A 14 -26.54 -17.37 -23.85
C PRO A 14 -25.44 -16.32 -23.56
N PRO A 15 -24.34 -16.35 -24.32
CA PRO A 15 -23.31 -15.32 -24.18
C PRO A 15 -23.89 -13.93 -24.45
N PRO A 16 -23.41 -12.89 -23.76
CA PRO A 16 -23.82 -11.53 -24.03
C PRO A 16 -23.52 -11.16 -25.49
N PRO A 17 -24.31 -10.27 -26.08
CA PRO A 17 -24.08 -9.81 -27.47
C PRO A 17 -22.69 -9.14 -27.54
N GLU A 18 -21.91 -9.49 -28.55
CA GLU A 18 -20.65 -8.81 -28.87
C GLU A 18 -20.98 -7.34 -29.22
N ASP A 19 -20.48 -6.43 -28.38
CA ASP A 19 -20.51 -5.01 -28.69
C ASP A 19 -19.72 -4.79 -29.99
N GLY A 20 -20.42 -4.33 -31.03
CA GLY A 20 -19.80 -3.95 -32.29
C GLY A 20 -18.77 -2.83 -32.08
N PRO A 21 -17.87 -2.61 -33.06
CA PRO A 21 -16.85 -1.57 -32.94
C PRO A 21 -17.49 -0.21 -32.67
N PRO A 22 -16.89 0.65 -31.83
CA PRO A 22 -17.43 1.97 -31.55
C PRO A 22 -17.54 2.79 -32.84
N PRO A 23 -18.55 3.65 -32.97
CA PRO A 23 -18.72 4.51 -34.14
C PRO A 23 -17.47 5.41 -34.31
N PRO A 24 -17.11 5.78 -35.55
CA PRO A 24 -16.01 6.68 -35.78
C PRO A 24 -16.26 8.03 -35.06
N PRO A 25 -15.21 8.71 -34.59
CA PRO A 25 -15.37 9.99 -33.93
C PRO A 25 -16.05 10.98 -34.87
N GLU A 26 -17.08 11.66 -34.36
CA GLU A 26 -17.75 12.75 -35.08
C GLU A 26 -16.73 13.86 -35.39
N ASP A 27 -16.79 14.42 -36.62
CA ASP A 27 -15.96 15.56 -37.01
C ASP A 27 -16.20 16.73 -36.06
N ILE A 28 -15.32 16.93 -35.13
CA ILE A 28 -15.30 18.13 -34.28
C ILE A 28 -14.80 19.27 -35.17
N PRO A 29 -15.59 20.32 -35.40
CA PRO A 29 -15.13 21.47 -36.15
C PRO A 29 -13.90 22.09 -35.45
N PRO A 30 -12.88 22.56 -36.20
CA PRO A 30 -11.74 23.20 -35.61
C PRO A 30 -12.17 24.40 -34.75
N PRO A 31 -11.54 24.66 -33.60
CA PRO A 31 -11.88 25.79 -32.76
C PRO A 31 -11.68 27.11 -33.55
N PRO A 32 -12.50 28.11 -33.29
CA PRO A 32 -12.35 29.43 -33.94
C PRO A 32 -10.96 30.01 -33.67
N GLN A 33 -10.31 30.47 -34.74
CA GLN A 33 -8.93 31.01 -34.70
C GLN A 33 -8.85 32.48 -34.22
N ASP A 34 -9.80 32.94 -33.45
CA ASP A 34 -9.73 34.30 -32.87
C ASP A 34 -9.52 34.19 -31.35
N TRP A 35 -8.33 33.80 -30.99
CA TRP A 35 -7.82 34.03 -29.64
C TRP A 35 -7.32 35.44 -29.57
N GLY A 36 -7.97 36.29 -28.74
CA GLY A 36 -7.54 37.65 -28.46
C GLY A 36 -6.04 37.77 -28.17
N PRO A 37 -5.51 38.99 -27.93
CA PRO A 37 -4.07 39.26 -27.83
C PRO A 37 -3.40 38.24 -26.90
N PRO A 38 -2.16 37.83 -27.22
CA PRO A 38 -1.48 36.78 -26.44
C PRO A 38 -1.49 37.18 -24.97
N VAL A 39 -2.13 36.34 -24.15
CA VAL A 39 -2.02 36.46 -22.70
C VAL A 39 -0.52 36.41 -22.38
N PRO A 40 0.01 37.36 -21.58
CA PRO A 40 1.41 37.29 -21.18
C PRO A 40 1.66 35.89 -20.62
N ASP A 41 2.78 35.28 -21.03
CA ASP A 41 3.24 34.00 -20.54
C ASP A 41 3.12 33.97 -19.01
N LEU A 42 1.98 33.48 -18.53
CA LEU A 42 1.93 32.90 -17.21
C LEU A 42 2.84 31.66 -17.30
N VAL A 43 4.13 31.89 -17.14
CA VAL A 43 5.06 30.86 -16.74
C VAL A 43 4.51 30.37 -15.40
N THR A 44 3.51 29.49 -15.47
CA THR A 44 3.12 28.68 -14.34
C THR A 44 4.33 27.82 -14.05
N ASN A 45 5.20 28.40 -13.23
CA ASN A 45 6.27 27.67 -12.59
C ASN A 45 5.59 26.74 -11.55
N TRP A 46 4.84 25.77 -12.06
CA TRP A 46 4.40 24.62 -11.28
C TRP A 46 5.64 23.78 -11.04
N SER A 47 6.55 24.35 -10.21
CA SER A 47 7.55 23.57 -9.54
C SER A 47 6.75 22.66 -8.62
N MET A 48 6.47 21.44 -9.08
CA MET A 48 6.04 20.37 -8.17
C MET A 48 7.05 20.41 -7.02
N PRO A 49 6.61 20.60 -5.78
CA PRO A 49 7.55 20.54 -4.67
C PRO A 49 8.30 19.24 -4.79
N ALA A 50 9.64 19.31 -4.75
CA ALA A 50 10.46 18.12 -4.82
C ALA A 50 9.96 17.10 -3.79
N PRO A 51 9.81 15.83 -4.18
CA PRO A 51 9.33 14.83 -3.24
C PRO A 51 10.20 14.87 -1.99
N HIS A 52 9.59 15.12 -0.84
CA HIS A 52 10.32 15.24 0.41
C HIS A 52 10.80 13.85 0.85
N ALA A 53 12.10 13.71 1.03
CA ALA A 53 12.68 12.50 1.56
C ALA A 53 12.19 12.27 3.01
N LEU A 54 11.79 11.03 3.30
CA LEU A 54 11.49 10.60 4.66
C LEU A 54 12.79 10.52 5.47
N PRO A 55 12.86 11.14 6.64
CA PRO A 55 14.01 10.98 7.53
C PRO A 55 14.11 9.52 8.01
N PRO A 56 15.28 9.11 8.55
CA PRO A 56 15.38 7.84 9.27
C PRO A 56 14.29 7.72 10.34
N GLY A 57 13.66 6.55 10.38
CA GLY A 57 12.63 6.25 11.38
C GLY A 57 13.20 5.95 12.77
N ILE A 58 12.32 5.53 13.67
CA ILE A 58 12.71 5.17 15.06
C ILE A 58 13.34 3.77 15.15
N VAL A 59 13.16 2.93 14.12
CA VAL A 59 13.70 1.57 14.07
C VAL A 59 15.19 1.57 13.69
N ASN A 60 15.92 0.59 14.19
CA ASN A 60 17.26 0.32 13.67
C ASN A 60 17.16 -0.34 12.28
N GLU A 61 17.51 0.39 11.24
CA GLU A 61 17.37 -0.03 9.84
C GLU A 61 18.43 -1.05 9.37
N ARG A 62 19.44 -1.32 10.22
CA ARG A 62 20.53 -2.23 9.85
C ARG A 62 20.00 -3.64 9.53
N GLY A 63 20.30 -4.12 8.33
CA GLY A 63 19.88 -5.44 7.84
C GLY A 63 18.42 -5.51 7.39
N MET A 64 17.70 -4.39 7.38
CA MET A 64 16.37 -4.32 6.80
C MET A 64 16.44 -4.13 5.28
N GLN A 65 15.42 -4.60 4.59
CA GLN A 65 15.29 -4.42 3.15
C GLN A 65 14.60 -3.10 2.80
N VAL A 66 14.79 -2.62 1.57
CA VAL A 66 14.36 -1.29 1.08
C VAL A 66 12.89 -1.00 1.38
N LYS A 67 11.97 -1.91 1.06
CA LYS A 67 10.54 -1.70 1.28
C LYS A 67 10.15 -1.70 2.75
N THR A 68 10.82 -2.52 3.55
CA THR A 68 10.62 -2.57 4.99
C THR A 68 11.08 -1.27 5.66
N ILE A 69 12.20 -0.70 5.22
CA ILE A 69 12.67 0.62 5.66
C ILE A 69 11.66 1.71 5.27
N LEU A 70 11.14 1.67 4.04
CA LEU A 70 10.14 2.65 3.58
C LEU A 70 8.88 2.63 4.45
N VAL A 71 8.38 1.44 4.79
CA VAL A 71 7.24 1.28 5.72
C VAL A 71 7.56 1.88 7.08
N ALA A 72 8.71 1.52 7.65
CA ALA A 72 9.13 1.96 8.99
C ALA A 72 9.25 3.49 9.08
N ARG A 73 9.90 4.12 8.09
CA ARG A 73 10.02 5.60 8.02
C ARG A 73 8.65 6.26 7.84
N SER A 74 7.81 5.72 6.97
CA SER A 74 6.46 6.24 6.72
C SER A 74 5.58 6.18 7.98
N ILE A 75 5.63 5.07 8.73
CA ILE A 75 4.88 4.93 9.98
C ILE A 75 5.45 5.87 11.05
N SER A 76 6.78 5.98 11.18
CA SER A 76 7.41 6.89 12.14
C SER A 76 6.97 8.35 11.94
N GLU A 77 6.76 8.76 10.71
CA GLU A 77 6.29 10.10 10.37
C GLU A 77 4.77 10.28 10.54
N ALA A 78 3.99 9.33 10.03
CA ALA A 78 2.54 9.41 10.06
C ALA A 78 1.94 9.21 11.47
N PHE A 79 2.64 8.48 12.33
CA PHE A 79 2.17 8.10 13.67
C PHE A 79 3.22 8.47 14.74
N PRO A 80 3.40 9.75 15.05
CA PRO A 80 4.43 10.22 16.00
C PRO A 80 4.22 9.73 17.44
N GLN A 81 3.07 9.17 17.77
CA GLN A 81 2.79 8.50 19.04
C GLN A 81 3.47 7.14 19.17
N ILE A 82 3.87 6.50 18.07
CA ILE A 82 4.68 5.28 18.08
C ILE A 82 6.11 5.62 18.53
N ARG A 83 6.58 4.95 19.59
CA ARG A 83 7.88 5.22 20.21
C ARG A 83 8.84 4.03 20.15
N ASP A 84 8.34 2.88 19.77
CA ASP A 84 9.12 1.65 19.68
C ASP A 84 8.71 0.83 18.47
N MET A 85 9.73 0.31 17.78
CA MET A 85 9.56 -0.51 16.58
C MET A 85 10.72 -1.48 16.46
N ILE A 86 10.41 -2.75 16.24
CA ILE A 86 11.41 -3.81 16.14
C ILE A 86 11.53 -4.24 14.67
N GLY A 87 12.74 -4.17 14.13
CA GLY A 87 13.09 -4.64 12.80
C GLY A 87 13.73 -6.02 12.81
N VAL A 88 15.00 -6.07 12.41
CA VAL A 88 15.78 -7.33 12.39
C VAL A 88 16.01 -7.86 13.80
N ARG A 89 15.61 -9.12 14.01
CA ARG A 89 15.83 -9.87 15.25
C ARG A 89 15.91 -11.37 14.93
N PRO A 90 16.51 -12.17 15.81
CA PRO A 90 16.38 -13.63 15.73
C PRO A 90 14.91 -14.06 15.81
N ASP A 91 14.51 -14.96 14.93
CA ASP A 91 13.15 -15.49 14.88
C ASP A 91 13.18 -16.91 14.33
N GLY A 92 12.18 -17.72 14.67
CA GLY A 92 11.96 -19.04 14.08
C GLY A 92 11.46 -18.98 12.62
N GLN A 93 10.94 -17.83 12.21
CA GLN A 93 10.52 -17.52 10.85
C GLN A 93 11.56 -16.64 10.17
N ARG A 94 11.60 -16.65 8.85
CA ARG A 94 12.59 -15.91 8.06
C ARG A 94 12.37 -14.38 8.03
N TRP A 95 11.19 -13.92 8.39
CA TRP A 95 10.74 -12.55 8.09
C TRP A 95 11.62 -11.50 8.78
N HIS A 96 11.75 -11.54 10.10
CA HIS A 96 12.61 -10.64 10.86
C HIS A 96 14.10 -10.85 10.58
N PRO A 97 14.65 -12.07 10.59
CA PRO A 97 16.08 -12.28 10.31
C PRO A 97 16.51 -11.80 8.92
N SER A 98 15.61 -11.85 7.94
CA SER A 98 15.89 -11.41 6.56
C SER A 98 15.55 -9.94 6.30
N GLY A 99 15.16 -9.16 7.33
CA GLY A 99 14.81 -7.75 7.19
C GLY A 99 13.54 -7.48 6.39
N LEU A 100 12.64 -8.44 6.35
CA LEU A 100 11.37 -8.37 5.59
C LEU A 100 10.19 -7.93 6.44
N ALA A 101 10.34 -7.90 7.76
CA ALA A 101 9.26 -7.58 8.68
C ALA A 101 9.66 -6.55 9.73
N ILE A 102 8.65 -5.84 10.24
CA ILE A 102 8.73 -4.96 11.41
C ILE A 102 7.56 -5.26 12.35
N ASP A 103 7.81 -5.08 13.65
CA ASP A 103 6.81 -5.06 14.69
C ASP A 103 6.65 -3.61 15.18
N VAL A 104 5.48 -3.02 14.98
CA VAL A 104 5.15 -1.67 15.43
C VAL A 104 4.49 -1.76 16.80
N MET A 105 5.21 -1.42 17.86
CA MET A 105 4.73 -1.55 19.24
C MET A 105 3.65 -0.52 19.51
N ILE A 106 2.47 -0.96 19.94
CA ILE A 106 1.33 -0.08 20.20
C ILE A 106 1.30 0.31 21.68
N PRO A 107 1.41 1.61 22.00
CA PRO A 107 1.29 2.04 23.38
C PRO A 107 -0.12 1.75 23.91
N ASN A 108 -0.21 1.19 25.14
CA ASN A 108 -1.48 0.80 25.76
C ASN A 108 -2.39 -0.03 24.86
N ALA A 109 -1.83 -1.02 24.17
CA ALA A 109 -2.49 -1.83 23.13
C ALA A 109 -3.81 -2.50 23.57
N GLY A 110 -4.06 -2.63 24.88
CA GLY A 110 -5.31 -3.13 25.43
C GLY A 110 -6.39 -2.06 25.64
N SER A 111 -6.05 -0.77 25.55
CA SER A 111 -7.01 0.33 25.68
C SER A 111 -7.76 0.57 24.36
N PRO A 112 -8.96 1.20 24.42
CA PRO A 112 -9.69 1.58 23.21
C PRO A 112 -8.83 2.45 22.25
N GLU A 113 -8.03 3.37 22.79
CA GLU A 113 -7.17 4.26 22.02
C GLU A 113 -6.01 3.49 21.35
N GLY A 114 -5.40 2.55 22.09
CA GLY A 114 -4.35 1.68 21.55
C GLY A 114 -4.89 0.77 20.45
N ILE A 115 -6.06 0.20 20.65
CA ILE A 115 -6.74 -0.62 19.63
C ILE A 115 -6.99 0.20 18.36
N ALA A 116 -7.59 1.39 18.52
CA ALA A 116 -7.87 2.29 17.39
C ALA A 116 -6.59 2.71 16.65
N LEU A 117 -5.48 2.93 17.37
CA LEU A 117 -4.18 3.25 16.76
C LEU A 117 -3.66 2.08 15.91
N GLY A 118 -3.70 0.86 16.44
CA GLY A 118 -3.31 -0.33 15.67
C GLY A 118 -4.16 -0.53 14.42
N ASP A 119 -5.48 -0.34 14.53
CA ASP A 119 -6.41 -0.40 13.41
C ASP A 119 -6.07 0.65 12.33
N GLN A 120 -5.73 1.89 12.74
CA GLN A 120 -5.31 2.96 11.82
C GLN A 120 -4.00 2.62 11.10
N ILE A 121 -3.03 2.02 11.79
CA ILE A 121 -1.76 1.59 11.20
C ILE A 121 -2.00 0.49 10.17
N VAL A 122 -2.82 -0.52 10.48
CA VAL A 122 -3.19 -1.57 9.51
C VAL A 122 -3.88 -0.96 8.28
N ALA A 123 -4.83 -0.04 8.50
CA ALA A 123 -5.53 0.64 7.40
C ALA A 123 -4.55 1.43 6.52
N TYR A 124 -3.64 2.20 7.13
CA TYR A 124 -2.61 2.97 6.44
C TYR A 124 -1.69 2.10 5.59
N VAL A 125 -1.19 0.99 6.15
CA VAL A 125 -0.29 0.08 5.42
C VAL A 125 -1.02 -0.58 4.25
N ARG A 126 -2.28 -0.96 4.42
CA ARG A 126 -3.10 -1.54 3.36
C ARG A 126 -3.42 -0.54 2.26
N GLN A 127 -3.73 0.72 2.59
CA GLN A 127 -3.94 1.80 1.60
C GLN A 127 -2.70 2.05 0.76
N ASN A 128 -1.52 1.86 1.34
CA ASN A 128 -0.23 2.02 0.69
C ASN A 128 0.41 0.69 0.24
N ALA A 129 -0.35 -0.40 0.14
CA ALA A 129 0.18 -1.75 -0.04
C ALA A 129 1.09 -1.89 -1.27
N GLY A 130 0.73 -1.26 -2.39
CA GLY A 130 1.56 -1.28 -3.61
C GLY A 130 2.89 -0.55 -3.42
N ARG A 131 2.86 0.66 -2.84
CA ARG A 131 4.04 1.47 -2.54
C ARG A 131 5.00 0.75 -1.59
N PHE A 132 4.44 0.13 -0.57
CA PHE A 132 5.19 -0.60 0.46
C PHE A 132 5.60 -2.01 0.04
N ALA A 133 5.10 -2.50 -1.09
CA ALA A 133 5.18 -3.91 -1.45
C ALA A 133 4.74 -4.80 -0.26
N MET A 134 3.60 -4.45 0.35
CA MET A 134 3.05 -5.17 1.50
C MET A 134 2.72 -6.61 1.10
N GLN A 135 3.23 -7.56 1.87
CA GLN A 135 2.83 -8.95 1.77
C GLN A 135 1.63 -9.20 2.67
N ASP A 136 1.77 -8.89 3.94
CA ASP A 136 0.72 -9.06 4.96
C ASP A 136 0.94 -8.15 6.17
N ALA A 137 -0.05 -8.12 7.05
CA ALA A 137 0.08 -7.63 8.42
C ALA A 137 -0.74 -8.52 9.37
N ILE A 138 -0.34 -8.52 10.65
CA ILE A 138 -1.09 -9.22 11.70
C ILE A 138 -1.35 -8.23 12.83
N TRP A 139 -2.60 -8.16 13.27
CA TRP A 139 -3.01 -7.34 14.40
C TRP A 139 -4.17 -7.99 15.14
N ARG A 140 -4.02 -8.14 16.44
CA ARG A 140 -5.06 -8.69 17.36
C ARG A 140 -5.66 -10.01 16.85
N GLY A 141 -4.81 -10.93 16.47
CA GLY A 141 -5.24 -12.25 16.01
C GLY A 141 -5.86 -12.26 14.60
N THR A 142 -5.84 -11.16 13.88
CA THR A 142 -6.32 -11.08 12.50
C THR A 142 -5.17 -10.92 11.52
N TYR A 143 -5.18 -11.75 10.49
CA TYR A 143 -4.26 -11.68 9.37
C TYR A 143 -4.85 -10.81 8.26
N TYR A 144 -4.09 -9.86 7.76
CA TYR A 144 -4.49 -8.92 6.72
C TYR A 144 -3.61 -9.06 5.49
N THR A 145 -4.24 -9.08 4.33
CA THR A 145 -3.58 -8.93 3.04
C THR A 145 -3.87 -7.54 2.45
N PRO A 146 -3.23 -7.13 1.35
CA PRO A 146 -3.65 -5.92 0.63
C PRO A 146 -5.14 -5.87 0.30
N ALA A 147 -5.76 -7.02 0.01
CA ALA A 147 -7.19 -7.12 -0.32
C ALA A 147 -8.11 -6.97 0.92
N GLY A 148 -7.61 -7.24 2.12
CA GLY A 148 -8.42 -7.18 3.34
C GLY A 148 -8.04 -8.23 4.38
N PRO A 149 -8.86 -8.36 5.45
CA PRO A 149 -8.71 -9.44 6.41
C PRO A 149 -8.89 -10.79 5.70
N SER A 150 -8.01 -11.74 6.01
CA SER A 150 -7.91 -13.03 5.30
C SER A 150 -7.76 -14.22 6.26
N GLY A 151 -8.27 -14.13 7.47
CA GLY A 151 -8.24 -15.22 8.43
C GLY A 151 -7.59 -14.88 9.76
N GLY A 152 -7.29 -15.87 10.57
CA GLY A 152 -6.69 -15.72 11.89
C GLY A 152 -5.17 -15.63 11.82
N GLY A 153 -4.61 -14.58 12.43
CA GLY A 153 -3.21 -14.46 12.77
C GLY A 153 -3.05 -14.66 14.28
N ASN A 154 -2.26 -15.62 14.70
CA ASN A 154 -2.11 -15.89 16.14
C ASN A 154 -1.41 -14.74 16.88
N GLY A 155 -1.91 -14.36 18.06
CA GLY A 155 -1.26 -13.39 18.91
C GLY A 155 -1.32 -11.94 18.37
N HIS A 156 -0.20 -11.21 18.49
CA HIS A 156 -0.05 -9.82 18.00
C HIS A 156 -1.07 -8.86 18.63
N TYR A 157 -1.23 -8.94 19.97
CA TYR A 157 -2.16 -8.08 20.72
C TYR A 157 -1.54 -6.79 21.24
N ASP A 158 -0.21 -6.67 21.18
CA ASP A 158 0.60 -5.55 21.67
C ASP A 158 1.35 -4.80 20.56
N HIS A 159 1.39 -5.35 19.35
CA HIS A 159 2.05 -4.74 18.19
C HIS A 159 1.33 -5.10 16.89
N VAL A 160 1.53 -4.27 15.88
CA VAL A 160 1.17 -4.58 14.49
C VAL A 160 2.41 -5.17 13.82
N HIS A 161 2.35 -6.45 13.46
CA HIS A 161 3.36 -7.10 12.63
C HIS A 161 3.11 -6.76 11.17
N ILE A 162 4.12 -6.36 10.41
CA ILE A 162 4.01 -6.00 8.98
C ILE A 162 5.11 -6.70 8.22
N THR A 163 4.74 -7.43 7.17
CA THR A 163 5.66 -8.11 6.26
C THR A 163 5.62 -7.48 4.87
N THR A 164 6.79 -7.33 4.25
CA THR A 164 6.93 -6.82 2.88
C THR A 164 7.60 -7.83 1.97
N PHE A 165 7.51 -7.62 0.66
CA PHE A 165 8.32 -8.35 -0.31
C PHE A 165 9.78 -7.87 -0.39
N GLY A 166 10.20 -6.95 0.45
CA GLY A 166 11.56 -6.52 0.70
C GLY A 166 12.17 -5.57 -0.32
N GLY A 167 12.36 -5.98 -1.54
CA GLY A 167 12.99 -5.18 -2.61
C GLY A 167 14.52 -5.12 -2.54
N GLY A 168 15.15 -6.05 -1.84
CA GLY A 168 16.62 -6.12 -1.69
C GLY A 168 17.15 -5.27 -0.54
N TYR A 169 18.44 -5.45 -0.26
CA TYR A 169 19.13 -4.66 0.77
C TYR A 169 19.62 -3.33 0.20
N PRO A 170 19.58 -2.24 1.01
CA PRO A 170 20.03 -0.94 0.57
C PRO A 170 21.48 -0.94 0.11
N ASN A 171 21.77 -0.20 -0.96
CA ASN A 171 23.12 0.04 -1.46
C ASN A 171 23.56 1.51 -1.32
N GLY A 172 22.71 2.37 -0.78
CA GLY A 172 22.98 3.77 -0.54
C GLY A 172 22.47 4.73 -1.62
N SER A 173 21.84 4.20 -2.68
CA SER A 173 21.22 5.01 -3.75
C SER A 173 19.71 5.17 -3.60
N GLU A 174 19.13 4.57 -2.58
CA GLU A 174 17.68 4.57 -2.37
C GLU A 174 17.17 5.91 -1.86
N GLU A 175 16.10 6.39 -2.47
CA GLU A 175 15.34 7.51 -1.98
C GLU A 175 14.03 7.02 -1.35
N TYR A 176 13.86 7.31 -0.07
CA TYR A 176 12.63 7.01 0.66
C TYR A 176 11.76 8.27 0.65
N LEU A 177 10.81 8.34 -0.26
CA LEU A 177 10.02 9.54 -0.48
C LEU A 177 8.67 9.46 0.23
N ARG A 178 8.16 10.61 0.69
CA ARG A 178 6.77 10.75 1.10
C ARG A 178 5.84 10.43 -0.07
N GLU A 179 4.65 9.94 0.23
CA GLU A 179 3.56 10.01 -0.71
C GLU A 179 3.10 11.45 -0.79
N GLU A 180 3.17 12.05 -1.98
CA GLU A 180 2.54 13.33 -2.20
C GLU A 180 1.02 13.14 -2.10
N ALA A 181 0.37 13.96 -1.27
CA ALA A 181 -1.08 14.04 -1.29
C ALA A 181 -1.49 14.37 -2.73
N GLY A 182 -2.20 13.47 -3.37
CA GLY A 182 -2.76 13.73 -4.68
C GLY A 182 -3.59 15.02 -4.65
N PRO A 183 -3.83 15.68 -5.79
CA PRO A 183 -4.64 16.89 -5.84
C PRO A 183 -5.99 16.62 -5.14
N PRO A 184 -6.54 17.58 -4.39
CA PRO A 184 -7.83 17.41 -3.75
C PRO A 184 -8.88 17.02 -4.79
N PRO A 185 -9.82 16.14 -4.44
CA PRO A 185 -10.91 15.80 -5.35
C PRO A 185 -11.66 17.06 -5.76
N ALA A 186 -11.91 17.19 -7.07
CA ALA A 186 -12.63 18.31 -7.66
C ALA A 186 -14.10 18.35 -7.21
#